data_b5538fcdbdaba36ede38bdd5c1321002
#
_entry.id   b5538fcdbdaba36ede38bdd5c1321002
#
_cell.length_a   1.000
_cell.length_b   1.000
_cell.length_c   1.000
_cell.angle_alpha   90.00
_cell.angle_beta   90.00
_cell.angle_gamma   90.00
#
_symmetry.space_group_name_H-M   'P 1'
#
loop_
_entity.id
_entity.type
_entity.pdbx_description
1 polymer ?
#
loop_
_entity_poly.entity_id
_entity_poly.type
_entity_poly.pdbx_seq_one_letter_code
_entity_poly.pdbx_strand_id
1 'polypeptide(L)'
;DFDIEGCPTVHIDDTAASYKIARHALSELPKRPAIINLRLTKEVCNGRVTAEHTLLPNTSTISRARLEGFHSALSEQGVDVEHVPLWNIEENTFEVCSPVIAEILDQPIEKRPDLLLCMSDRIALTALTLAEQRGIRVPEELRITGFDGIAEGQYRAPRLTTVRQDSVGKGRVAAQMILGRVPLAQQLLQTELLLGDTCP
;
A
#
# COMPACT_ATOMS: atom_id res chain seq x y z
N ASP A 1 -6.94 -2.34 -12.99
CA ASP A 1 -8.18 -3.12 -13.07
C ASP A 1 -9.29 -2.18 -13.50
N PHE A 2 -10.06 -2.59 -14.48
CA PHE A 2 -11.23 -1.86 -14.95
C PHE A 2 -12.45 -2.64 -14.46
N ASP A 3 -13.31 -1.98 -13.71
CA ASP A 3 -14.63 -2.53 -13.41
C ASP A 3 -15.51 -2.28 -14.65
N ILE A 4 -15.56 -3.30 -15.52
CA ILE A 4 -16.42 -3.28 -16.70
C ILE A 4 -17.70 -3.97 -16.31
N GLU A 5 -18.81 -3.25 -16.33
CA GLU A 5 -20.13 -3.78 -16.01
C GLU A 5 -20.43 -5.04 -16.85
N GLY A 6 -20.80 -6.11 -16.17
CA GLY A 6 -21.06 -7.41 -16.80
C GLY A 6 -19.83 -8.25 -17.16
N CYS A 7 -18.61 -7.76 -16.91
CA CYS A 7 -17.40 -8.55 -17.13
C CYS A 7 -17.07 -9.41 -15.88
N PRO A 8 -16.89 -10.73 -16.02
CA PRO A 8 -16.45 -11.57 -14.92
C PRO A 8 -15.06 -11.18 -14.44
N THR A 9 -14.88 -11.01 -13.14
CA THR A 9 -13.62 -10.59 -12.54
C THR A 9 -13.21 -11.49 -11.38
N VAL A 10 -11.90 -11.62 -11.16
CA VAL A 10 -11.32 -12.22 -9.96
C VAL A 10 -10.57 -11.14 -9.21
N HIS A 11 -11.04 -10.76 -8.05
CA HIS A 11 -10.55 -9.61 -7.28
C HIS A 11 -10.40 -9.92 -5.80
N ILE A 12 -9.86 -8.99 -5.06
CA ILE A 12 -9.83 -8.96 -3.59
C ILE A 12 -10.61 -7.74 -3.12
N ASP A 13 -10.96 -7.71 -1.83
CA ASP A 13 -11.44 -6.50 -1.18
C ASP A 13 -10.23 -5.64 -0.76
N ASP A 14 -9.83 -4.71 -1.65
CA ASP A 14 -8.68 -3.82 -1.41
C ASP A 14 -8.94 -2.88 -0.23
N THR A 15 -10.18 -2.41 -0.01
CA THR A 15 -10.54 -1.54 1.10
C THR A 15 -10.42 -2.27 2.44
N ALA A 16 -11.01 -3.45 2.57
CA ALA A 16 -10.93 -4.24 3.80
C ALA A 16 -9.48 -4.69 4.10
N ALA A 17 -8.72 -5.06 3.06
CA ALA A 17 -7.34 -5.48 3.21
C ALA A 17 -6.43 -4.33 3.68
N SER A 18 -6.59 -3.14 3.10
CA SER A 18 -5.85 -1.94 3.48
C SER A 18 -6.22 -1.44 4.87
N TYR A 19 -7.51 -1.47 5.21
CA TYR A 19 -7.98 -1.19 6.56
C TYR A 19 -7.31 -2.11 7.58
N LYS A 20 -7.28 -3.42 7.31
CA LYS A 20 -6.73 -4.43 8.22
C LYS A 20 -5.25 -4.20 8.53
N ILE A 21 -4.43 -3.91 7.52
CA ILE A 21 -2.99 -3.67 7.73
C ILE A 21 -2.74 -2.31 8.39
N ALA A 22 -3.48 -1.27 8.02
CA ALA A 22 -3.36 0.03 8.66
C ALA A 22 -3.76 -0.03 10.14
N ARG A 23 -4.86 -0.70 10.46
CA ARG A 23 -5.30 -0.91 11.84
C ARG A 23 -4.24 -1.65 12.67
N HIS A 24 -3.57 -2.66 12.10
CA HIS A 24 -2.45 -3.32 12.75
C HIS A 24 -1.30 -2.34 13.00
N ALA A 25 -0.88 -1.58 11.97
CA ALA A 25 0.21 -0.62 12.09
C ALA A 25 -0.08 0.53 13.08
N LEU A 26 -1.35 0.82 13.34
CA LEU A 26 -1.81 1.84 14.27
C LEU A 26 -2.03 1.31 15.70
N SER A 27 -1.79 0.03 15.98
CA SER A 27 -1.91 -0.55 17.34
C SER A 27 -0.98 0.15 18.35
N GLU A 28 0.19 0.58 17.90
CA GLU A 28 1.04 1.54 18.58
C GLU A 28 0.95 2.86 17.80
N LEU A 29 0.20 3.82 18.34
CA LEU A 29 -0.12 5.07 17.65
C LEU A 29 1.14 5.80 17.17
N PRO A 30 1.35 5.94 15.85
CA PRO A 30 2.43 6.75 15.31
C PRO A 30 2.15 8.23 15.54
N LYS A 31 3.20 9.01 15.65
CA LYS A 31 3.07 10.48 15.75
C LYS A 31 2.90 11.14 14.39
N ARG A 32 3.48 10.55 13.37
CA ARG A 32 3.57 11.13 12.01
C ARG A 32 3.41 10.04 10.95
N PRO A 33 2.20 9.46 10.79
CA PRO A 33 1.95 8.53 9.71
C PRO A 33 2.01 9.26 8.35
N ALA A 34 2.45 8.55 7.31
CA ALA A 34 2.34 9.00 5.93
C ALA A 34 1.86 7.86 5.03
N ILE A 35 1.18 8.20 3.95
CA ILE A 35 0.66 7.26 2.97
C ILE A 35 1.43 7.42 1.67
N ILE A 36 1.88 6.28 1.11
CA ILE A 36 2.56 6.24 -0.18
C ILE A 36 1.68 5.49 -1.18
N ASN A 37 1.03 6.26 -2.04
CA ASN A 37 0.15 5.75 -3.09
C ASN A 37 0.91 5.30 -4.32
N LEU A 38 0.26 4.41 -5.06
CA LEU A 38 0.67 4.00 -6.40
C LEU A 38 -0.41 4.41 -7.40
N ARG A 39 -0.05 5.27 -8.36
CA ARG A 39 -0.94 5.69 -9.47
C ARG A 39 -2.30 6.23 -8.99
N LEU A 40 -2.28 7.09 -8.00
CA LEU A 40 -3.53 7.67 -7.49
C LEU A 40 -4.24 8.49 -8.59
N THR A 41 -3.47 9.21 -9.38
CA THR A 41 -3.98 10.06 -10.47
C THR A 41 -3.01 10.04 -11.66
N LYS A 42 -3.54 10.28 -12.86
CA LYS A 42 -2.72 10.41 -14.08
C LYS A 42 -2.03 11.78 -14.20
N GLU A 43 -2.49 12.77 -13.44
CA GLU A 43 -2.03 14.16 -13.56
C GLU A 43 -0.90 14.49 -12.58
N VAL A 44 -0.80 13.73 -11.49
CA VAL A 44 0.29 13.87 -10.53
C VAL A 44 1.26 12.73 -10.77
N CYS A 45 2.41 13.04 -11.32
CA CYS A 45 3.45 12.06 -11.56
C CYS A 45 4.01 11.50 -10.25
N ASN A 46 5.05 12.11 -9.72
CA ASN A 46 5.72 11.66 -8.50
C ASN A 46 5.83 12.81 -7.51
N GLY A 47 5.57 12.54 -6.22
CA GLY A 47 5.75 13.52 -5.17
C GLY A 47 4.54 13.68 -4.26
N ARG A 48 4.53 14.75 -3.48
CA ARG A 48 3.47 15.04 -2.51
C ARG A 48 2.17 15.44 -3.18
N VAL A 49 1.07 14.85 -2.72
CA VAL A 49 -0.28 15.08 -3.24
C VAL A 49 -1.05 15.96 -2.26
N THR A 50 -1.82 16.91 -2.79
CA THR A 50 -2.78 17.69 -1.99
C THR A 50 -4.17 17.07 -2.03
N ALA A 51 -5.06 17.48 -1.11
CA ALA A 51 -6.43 16.97 -1.05
C ALA A 51 -7.19 17.18 -2.37
N GLU A 52 -6.90 18.24 -3.11
CA GLU A 52 -7.52 18.53 -4.42
C GLU A 52 -7.24 17.43 -5.45
N HIS A 53 -6.07 16.79 -5.40
CA HIS A 53 -5.70 15.72 -6.33
C HIS A 53 -6.42 14.38 -6.05
N THR A 54 -6.91 14.17 -4.84
CA THR A 54 -7.61 12.92 -4.46
C THR A 54 -9.03 12.84 -4.99
N LEU A 55 -9.60 13.97 -5.44
CA LEU A 55 -10.98 14.09 -5.93
C LEU A 55 -11.09 13.96 -7.45
N LEU A 56 -9.98 13.77 -8.17
CA LEU A 56 -10.00 13.73 -9.63
C LEU A 56 -10.68 12.46 -10.17
N PRO A 57 -11.50 12.58 -11.23
CA PRO A 57 -12.32 11.49 -11.77
C PRO A 57 -11.51 10.33 -12.38
N ASN A 58 -10.23 10.52 -12.64
CA ASN A 58 -9.34 9.53 -13.29
C ASN A 58 -8.47 8.73 -12.30
N THR A 59 -8.85 8.65 -11.04
CA THR A 59 -8.15 7.87 -10.01
C THR A 59 -8.29 6.38 -10.30
N SER A 60 -7.22 5.61 -10.12
CA SER A 60 -7.28 4.14 -10.14
C SER A 60 -8.26 3.64 -9.07
N THR A 61 -9.20 2.77 -9.45
CA THR A 61 -10.18 2.19 -8.52
C THR A 61 -9.51 1.43 -7.38
N ILE A 62 -8.43 0.69 -7.65
CA ILE A 62 -7.65 -0.03 -6.64
C ILE A 62 -6.95 0.95 -5.69
N SER A 63 -6.26 1.96 -6.22
CA SER A 63 -5.57 2.96 -5.41
C SER A 63 -6.54 3.72 -4.51
N ARG A 64 -7.74 4.04 -5.01
CA ARG A 64 -8.81 4.65 -4.23
C ARG A 64 -9.29 3.72 -3.12
N ALA A 65 -9.59 2.47 -3.43
CA ALA A 65 -10.06 1.49 -2.45
C ALA A 65 -9.03 1.28 -1.33
N ARG A 66 -7.74 1.18 -1.67
CA ARG A 66 -6.67 1.09 -0.67
C ARG A 66 -6.55 2.35 0.17
N LEU A 67 -6.66 3.53 -0.44
CA LEU A 67 -6.64 4.81 0.28
C LEU A 67 -7.83 4.92 1.25
N GLU A 68 -9.02 4.55 0.83
CA GLU A 68 -10.22 4.52 1.68
C GLU A 68 -10.03 3.60 2.89
N GLY A 69 -9.41 2.43 2.70
CA GLY A 69 -9.10 1.53 3.81
C GLY A 69 -8.10 2.14 4.80
N PHE A 70 -7.04 2.78 4.32
CA PHE A 70 -6.08 3.49 5.18
C PHE A 70 -6.74 4.65 5.92
N HIS A 71 -7.51 5.49 5.24
CA HIS A 71 -8.22 6.62 5.84
C HIS A 71 -9.22 6.15 6.92
N SER A 72 -9.96 5.06 6.66
CA SER A 72 -10.90 4.50 7.63
C SER A 72 -10.20 4.08 8.91
N ALA A 73 -9.06 3.38 8.82
CA ALA A 73 -8.29 2.96 9.98
C ALA A 73 -7.69 4.14 10.75
N LEU A 74 -7.17 5.14 10.05
CA LEU A 74 -6.61 6.36 10.65
C LEU A 74 -7.70 7.16 11.39
N SER A 75 -8.85 7.36 10.74
CA SER A 75 -10.00 8.08 11.32
C SER A 75 -10.54 7.38 12.57
N GLU A 76 -10.62 6.06 12.59
CA GLU A 76 -11.04 5.26 13.75
C GLU A 76 -10.12 5.50 14.96
N GLN A 77 -8.83 5.78 14.72
CA GLN A 77 -7.86 6.13 15.76
C GLN A 77 -7.82 7.63 16.09
N GLY A 78 -8.75 8.41 15.54
CA GLY A 78 -8.83 9.85 15.78
C GLY A 78 -7.76 10.69 15.05
N VAL A 79 -7.07 10.10 14.05
CA VAL A 79 -6.12 10.82 13.23
C VAL A 79 -6.88 11.61 12.16
N ASP A 80 -6.59 12.91 12.06
CA ASP A 80 -7.15 13.76 11.02
C ASP A 80 -6.48 13.44 9.67
N VAL A 81 -7.21 12.71 8.82
CA VAL A 81 -6.71 12.20 7.54
C VAL A 81 -6.36 13.30 6.54
N GLU A 82 -6.95 14.49 6.66
CA GLU A 82 -6.63 15.63 5.78
C GLU A 82 -5.23 16.17 6.03
N HIS A 83 -4.69 15.94 7.21
CA HIS A 83 -3.35 16.34 7.60
C HIS A 83 -2.30 15.23 7.46
N VAL A 84 -2.70 14.01 7.13
CA VAL A 84 -1.76 12.92 6.85
C VAL A 84 -1.07 13.14 5.50
N PRO A 85 0.27 13.24 5.47
CA PRO A 85 0.99 13.41 4.21
C PRO A 85 0.69 12.27 3.24
N LEU A 86 0.28 12.61 2.03
CA LEU A 86 -0.01 11.71 0.95
C LEU A 86 1.00 11.92 -0.17
N TRP A 87 1.67 10.85 -0.59
CA TRP A 87 2.65 10.85 -1.67
C TRP A 87 2.20 9.93 -2.78
N ASN A 88 2.41 10.33 -4.02
CA ASN A 88 2.09 9.50 -5.18
C ASN A 88 3.36 9.05 -5.89
N ILE A 89 3.33 7.81 -6.34
CA ILE A 89 4.36 7.18 -7.16
C ILE A 89 3.68 6.66 -8.42
N GLU A 90 4.20 7.03 -9.58
CA GLU A 90 3.62 6.66 -10.87
C GLU A 90 3.88 5.17 -11.21
N GLU A 91 5.08 4.69 -10.92
CA GLU A 91 5.47 3.31 -11.15
C GLU A 91 6.25 2.75 -9.95
N ASN A 92 5.94 1.51 -9.58
CA ASN A 92 6.57 0.84 -8.44
C ASN A 92 7.91 0.18 -8.79
N THR A 93 8.74 0.86 -9.61
CA THR A 93 10.14 0.49 -9.85
C THR A 93 11.05 1.18 -8.85
N PHE A 94 12.23 0.63 -8.62
CA PHE A 94 13.21 1.22 -7.69
C PHE A 94 13.62 2.63 -8.13
N GLU A 95 13.82 2.83 -9.44
CA GLU A 95 14.26 4.08 -10.05
C GLU A 95 13.23 5.21 -9.84
N VAL A 96 11.94 4.89 -9.95
CA VAL A 96 10.85 5.87 -9.78
C VAL A 96 10.52 6.09 -8.32
N CYS A 97 10.55 5.04 -7.49
CA CYS A 97 10.27 5.14 -6.06
C CYS A 97 11.36 5.91 -5.29
N SER A 98 12.63 5.68 -5.64
CA SER A 98 13.76 6.15 -4.84
C SER A 98 13.81 7.66 -4.63
N PRO A 99 13.59 8.53 -5.62
CA PRO A 99 13.60 9.97 -5.41
C PRO A 99 12.52 10.44 -4.43
N VAL A 100 11.30 9.89 -4.55
CA VAL A 100 10.16 10.24 -3.68
C VAL A 100 10.43 9.78 -2.24
N ILE A 101 10.87 8.55 -2.07
CA ILE A 101 11.20 8.01 -0.76
C ILE A 101 12.38 8.74 -0.13
N ALA A 102 13.40 9.10 -0.93
CA ALA A 102 14.53 9.90 -0.45
C ALA A 102 14.04 11.25 0.11
N GLU A 103 13.19 11.98 -0.62
CA GLU A 103 12.60 13.24 -0.17
C GLU A 103 11.86 13.09 1.17
N ILE A 104 11.17 11.97 1.38
CA ILE A 104 10.47 11.68 2.63
C ILE A 104 11.46 11.42 3.78
N LEU A 105 12.48 10.59 3.55
CA LEU A 105 13.42 10.17 4.58
C LEU A 105 14.46 11.24 4.93
N ASP A 106 14.76 12.14 4.00
CA ASP A 106 15.71 13.24 4.19
C ASP A 106 15.09 14.44 4.91
N GLN A 107 13.80 14.40 5.26
CA GLN A 107 13.18 15.42 6.09
C GLN A 107 13.83 15.48 7.49
N PRO A 108 13.85 16.67 8.12
CA PRO A 108 14.25 16.78 9.51
C PRO A 108 13.48 15.80 10.41
N ILE A 109 14.14 15.25 11.43
CA ILE A 109 13.59 14.18 12.27
C ILE A 109 12.23 14.53 12.89
N GLU A 110 11.98 15.82 13.15
CA GLU A 110 10.72 16.33 13.71
C GLU A 110 9.57 16.29 12.70
N LYS A 111 9.87 16.23 11.40
CA LYS A 111 8.90 16.21 10.28
C LYS A 111 8.86 14.86 9.59
N ARG A 112 9.93 14.07 9.70
CA ARG A 112 10.02 12.76 9.07
C ARG A 112 8.93 11.83 9.61
N PRO A 113 8.20 11.13 8.73
CA PRO A 113 7.25 10.12 9.15
C PRO A 113 7.90 9.03 10.02
N ASP A 114 7.14 8.51 10.98
CA ASP A 114 7.51 7.35 11.80
C ASP A 114 6.70 6.08 11.44
N LEU A 115 5.76 6.23 10.49
CA LEU A 115 5.05 5.13 9.86
C LEU A 115 4.81 5.44 8.37
N LEU A 116 5.16 4.49 7.49
CA LEU A 116 4.82 4.52 6.07
C LEU A 116 3.80 3.41 5.77
N LEU A 117 2.60 3.81 5.34
CA LEU A 117 1.57 2.94 4.79
C LEU A 117 1.76 2.89 3.28
N CYS A 118 2.44 1.87 2.77
CA CYS A 118 2.77 1.75 1.35
C CYS A 118 1.74 0.88 0.63
N MET A 119 1.25 1.36 -0.53
CA MET A 119 0.26 0.62 -1.33
C MET A 119 0.86 -0.56 -2.12
N SER A 120 2.16 -0.81 -2.03
CA SER A 120 2.82 -1.92 -2.71
C SER A 120 4.08 -2.33 -1.96
N ASP A 121 4.41 -3.61 -2.00
CA ASP A 121 5.63 -4.15 -1.41
C ASP A 121 6.89 -3.57 -2.06
N ARG A 122 6.88 -3.30 -3.35
CA ARG A 122 8.04 -2.70 -4.04
C ARG A 122 8.34 -1.31 -3.54
N ILE A 123 7.32 -0.50 -3.25
CA ILE A 123 7.47 0.81 -2.61
C ILE A 123 8.04 0.62 -1.20
N ALA A 124 7.47 -0.29 -0.41
CA ALA A 124 7.91 -0.58 0.95
C ALA A 124 9.37 -1.09 0.99
N LEU A 125 9.76 -1.97 0.06
CA LEU A 125 11.12 -2.48 -0.03
C LEU A 125 12.13 -1.39 -0.46
N THR A 126 11.72 -0.47 -1.33
CA THR A 126 12.53 0.71 -1.66
C THR A 126 12.72 1.58 -0.42
N ALA A 127 11.65 1.84 0.34
CA ALA A 127 11.73 2.61 1.59
C ALA A 127 12.66 1.94 2.61
N LEU A 128 12.55 0.62 2.75
CA LEU A 128 13.40 -0.15 3.65
C LEU A 128 14.88 -0.11 3.25
N THR A 129 15.17 -0.21 1.94
CA THR A 129 16.54 -0.11 1.41
C THR A 129 17.14 1.28 1.65
N LEU A 130 16.37 2.33 1.39
CA LEU A 130 16.83 3.70 1.58
C LEU A 130 16.94 4.10 3.06
N ALA A 131 16.09 3.54 3.94
CA ALA A 131 16.20 3.70 5.39
C ALA A 131 17.49 3.06 5.91
N GLU A 132 17.79 1.84 5.49
CA GLU A 132 19.04 1.14 5.82
C GLU A 132 20.29 1.94 5.40
N GLN A 133 20.30 2.47 4.17
CA GLN A 133 21.40 3.30 3.67
C GLN A 133 21.61 4.59 4.49
N ARG A 134 20.58 5.10 5.15
CA ARG A 134 20.59 6.28 6.01
C ARG A 134 20.80 5.98 7.49
N GLY A 135 20.94 4.70 7.84
CA GLY A 135 21.05 4.28 9.23
C GLY A 135 19.77 4.50 10.06
N ILE A 136 18.61 4.65 9.40
CA ILE A 136 17.31 4.75 10.05
C ILE A 136 16.88 3.34 10.49
N ARG A 137 16.66 3.17 11.78
CA ARG A 137 16.31 1.86 12.34
C ARG A 137 14.84 1.55 12.08
N VAL A 138 14.59 0.37 11.51
CA VAL A 138 13.25 -0.19 11.29
C VAL A 138 13.12 -1.43 12.17
N PRO A 139 12.12 -1.52 13.05
CA PRO A 139 10.93 -0.65 13.16
C PRO A 139 11.06 0.54 14.15
N GLU A 140 12.15 0.70 14.89
CA GLU A 140 12.24 1.57 16.08
C GLU A 140 12.05 3.06 15.77
N GLU A 141 12.58 3.53 14.63
CA GLU A 141 12.46 4.94 14.20
C GLU A 141 11.48 5.13 13.06
N LEU A 142 11.24 4.06 12.29
CA LEU A 142 10.36 4.07 11.14
C LEU A 142 9.71 2.70 10.97
N ARG A 143 8.40 2.62 11.08
CA ARG A 143 7.63 1.41 10.72
C ARG A 143 7.20 1.48 9.27
N ILE A 144 7.23 0.34 8.59
CA ILE A 144 6.90 0.25 7.16
C ILE A 144 5.96 -0.92 6.94
N THR A 145 4.84 -0.66 6.26
CA THR A 145 3.95 -1.70 5.77
C THR A 145 3.90 -1.72 4.25
N GLY A 146 3.70 -2.90 3.68
CA GLY A 146 3.55 -3.10 2.25
C GLY A 146 2.17 -3.64 1.87
N PHE A 147 2.01 -3.97 0.61
CA PHE A 147 0.85 -4.64 0.04
C PHE A 147 1.31 -5.46 -1.15
N ASP A 148 0.84 -6.68 -1.32
CA ASP A 148 0.97 -7.69 -2.38
C ASP A 148 1.49 -9.03 -1.85
N GLY A 149 2.35 -9.05 -0.82
CA GLY A 149 2.94 -10.27 -0.25
C GLY A 149 3.97 -10.93 -1.15
N ILE A 150 4.82 -10.12 -1.82
CA ILE A 150 5.84 -10.66 -2.71
C ILE A 150 6.96 -11.36 -1.94
N ALA A 151 7.59 -12.36 -2.58
CA ALA A 151 8.58 -13.22 -1.96
C ALA A 151 9.79 -12.45 -1.40
N GLU A 152 10.27 -11.43 -2.12
CA GLU A 152 11.40 -10.60 -1.71
C GLU A 152 11.21 -9.98 -0.33
N GLY A 153 9.99 -9.54 0.00
CA GLY A 153 9.66 -8.96 1.31
C GLY A 153 9.69 -9.98 2.45
N GLN A 154 9.48 -11.27 2.14
CA GLN A 154 9.41 -12.34 3.13
C GLN A 154 10.78 -13.00 3.42
N TYR A 155 11.72 -12.92 2.48
CA TYR A 155 13.07 -13.50 2.63
C TYR A 155 14.13 -12.46 3.05
N ARG A 156 13.76 -11.20 3.16
CA ARG A 156 14.63 -10.11 3.62
C ARG A 156 14.66 -10.03 5.15
N ALA A 157 15.73 -9.46 5.70
CA ALA A 157 15.81 -9.01 7.09
C ALA A 157 16.02 -7.49 7.13
N PRO A 158 15.16 -6.71 7.84
CA PRO A 158 13.93 -7.14 8.51
C PRO A 158 12.85 -7.58 7.51
N ARG A 159 12.04 -8.57 7.92
CA ARG A 159 10.95 -9.11 7.11
C ARG A 159 9.79 -8.11 7.02
N LEU A 160 9.23 -7.94 5.83
CA LEU A 160 8.19 -6.96 5.57
C LEU A 160 6.82 -7.41 6.14
N THR A 161 6.18 -6.53 6.92
CA THR A 161 4.76 -6.64 7.26
C THR A 161 3.92 -6.19 6.07
N THR A 162 3.06 -7.07 5.55
CA THR A 162 2.32 -6.82 4.31
C THR A 162 1.00 -7.58 4.24
N VAL A 163 0.16 -7.21 3.28
CA VAL A 163 -1.03 -7.99 2.88
C VAL A 163 -0.67 -8.87 1.70
N ARG A 164 -0.82 -10.20 1.86
CA ARG A 164 -0.64 -11.15 0.76
C ARG A 164 -1.93 -11.27 -0.06
N GLN A 165 -1.78 -11.05 -1.37
CA GLN A 165 -2.76 -11.44 -2.37
C GLN A 165 -2.39 -12.81 -2.94
N ASP A 166 -3.36 -13.71 -3.12
CA ASP A 166 -3.13 -14.96 -3.83
C ASP A 166 -3.18 -14.74 -5.35
N SER A 167 -2.12 -14.17 -5.92
CA SER A 167 -2.02 -13.90 -7.36
C SER A 167 -2.05 -15.18 -8.20
N VAL A 168 -1.50 -16.28 -7.67
CA VAL A 168 -1.57 -17.61 -8.33
C VAL A 168 -3.00 -18.13 -8.31
N GLY A 169 -3.69 -17.99 -7.18
CA GLY A 169 -5.10 -18.33 -7.03
C GLY A 169 -5.98 -17.51 -7.97
N LYS A 170 -5.73 -16.19 -8.10
CA LYS A 170 -6.43 -15.35 -9.08
C LYS A 170 -6.32 -15.92 -10.49
N GLY A 171 -5.11 -16.23 -10.94
CA GLY A 171 -4.87 -16.83 -12.25
C GLY A 171 -5.55 -18.21 -12.42
N ARG A 172 -5.50 -19.05 -11.39
CA ARG A 172 -6.14 -20.36 -11.38
C ARG A 172 -7.66 -20.24 -11.52
N VAL A 173 -8.30 -19.37 -10.74
CA VAL A 173 -9.75 -19.16 -10.79
C VAL A 173 -10.16 -18.59 -12.14
N ALA A 174 -9.44 -17.60 -12.66
CA ALA A 174 -9.70 -17.05 -13.99
C ALA A 174 -9.62 -18.13 -15.10
N ALA A 175 -8.61 -19.00 -15.05
CA ALA A 175 -8.51 -20.12 -15.97
C ALA A 175 -9.67 -21.12 -15.84
N GLN A 176 -10.11 -21.42 -14.62
CA GLN A 176 -11.28 -22.29 -14.38
C GLN A 176 -12.57 -21.68 -14.92
N MET A 177 -12.74 -20.34 -14.83
CA MET A 177 -13.87 -19.63 -15.42
C MET A 177 -13.87 -19.77 -16.94
N ILE A 178 -12.73 -19.56 -17.60
CA ILE A 178 -12.60 -19.71 -19.07
C ILE A 178 -12.91 -21.15 -19.51
N LEU A 179 -12.49 -22.15 -18.71
CA LEU A 179 -12.74 -23.56 -18.98
C LEU A 179 -14.15 -24.03 -18.61
N GLY A 180 -15.03 -23.14 -18.18
CA GLY A 180 -16.40 -23.47 -17.75
C GLY A 180 -16.47 -24.35 -16.48
N ARG A 181 -15.41 -24.42 -15.68
CA ARG A 181 -15.36 -25.23 -14.44
C ARG A 181 -15.93 -24.51 -13.22
N VAL A 182 -15.97 -23.18 -13.27
CA VAL A 182 -16.64 -22.32 -12.30
C VAL A 182 -17.46 -21.26 -13.05
N PRO A 183 -18.53 -20.71 -12.44
CA PRO A 183 -19.36 -19.70 -13.09
C PRO A 183 -18.57 -18.47 -13.54
N LEU A 184 -18.94 -17.92 -14.71
CA LEU A 184 -18.47 -16.62 -15.20
C LEU A 184 -19.17 -15.50 -14.40
N ALA A 185 -18.63 -15.20 -13.22
CA ALA A 185 -19.16 -14.20 -12.31
C ALA A 185 -18.01 -13.48 -11.59
N GLN A 186 -18.34 -12.51 -10.77
CA GLN A 186 -17.35 -11.91 -9.86
C GLN A 186 -16.91 -12.92 -8.81
N GLN A 187 -15.61 -13.08 -8.63
CA GLN A 187 -14.98 -13.99 -7.68
C GLN A 187 -14.10 -13.17 -6.72
N LEU A 188 -14.53 -13.12 -5.46
CA LEU A 188 -13.78 -12.46 -4.39
C LEU A 188 -12.83 -13.46 -3.72
N LEU A 189 -11.54 -13.18 -3.74
CA LEU A 189 -10.53 -13.97 -3.05
C LEU A 189 -10.14 -13.33 -1.71
N GLN A 190 -9.80 -14.19 -0.76
CA GLN A 190 -9.33 -13.75 0.56
C GLN A 190 -7.90 -13.24 0.49
N THR A 191 -7.59 -12.29 1.37
CA THR A 191 -6.25 -11.79 1.62
C THR A 191 -5.74 -12.25 2.98
N GLU A 192 -4.43 -12.32 3.15
CA GLU A 192 -3.79 -12.66 4.41
C GLU A 192 -2.86 -11.55 4.87
N LEU A 193 -2.95 -11.18 6.14
CA LEU A 193 -1.98 -10.28 6.76
C LEU A 193 -0.75 -11.09 7.18
N LEU A 194 0.39 -10.79 6.58
CA LEU A 194 1.69 -11.35 6.94
C LEU A 194 2.41 -10.38 7.88
N LEU A 195 2.54 -10.77 9.13
CA LEU A 195 3.29 -10.00 10.10
C LEU A 195 4.79 -10.27 9.92
N GLY A 196 5.55 -9.21 9.84
CA GLY A 196 7.00 -9.20 9.72
C GLY A 196 7.64 -8.34 10.81
N ASP A 197 8.91 -8.00 10.60
CA ASP A 197 9.71 -7.28 11.57
C ASP A 197 9.64 -5.76 11.34
N THR A 198 9.17 -5.30 10.16
CA THR A 198 9.12 -3.86 9.81
C THR A 198 7.97 -3.12 10.47
N CYS A 199 6.95 -3.83 10.94
CA CYS A 199 5.82 -3.32 11.71
C CYS A 199 5.22 -4.49 12.49
N PRO A 200 5.84 -4.88 13.62
CA PRO A 200 5.48 -6.08 14.39
C PRO A 200 4.11 -5.98 15.08
#